data_be0b44ba140f0372a99c93671c3c132a
#
_entry.id   be0b44ba140f0372a99c93671c3c132a
#
_cell.length_a   1.000
_cell.length_b   1.000
_cell.length_c   1.000
_cell.angle_alpha   90.00
_cell.angle_beta   90.00
_cell.angle_gamma   90.00
#
_symmetry.space_group_name_H-M   'P 1'
#
loop_
_entity.id
_entity.type
_entity.pdbx_description
1 polymer ?
#
loop_
_entity_poly.entity_id
_entity_poly.type
_entity_poly.pdbx_seq_one_letter_code
_entity_poly.pdbx_strand_id
1 'polypeptide(L)'
;MSIAIPRSLCLSATLLLLTSGAMAQHDPGGITGGGMIGGSTSRPTTKPATKPATKPATTTTKPKPRTTTTTPAVKRPTTTPSTTSTADYYYQQGESLYSAKKYNEALAQYLRATEVNPSMPAALYRIGWIYNDTEDYDSAVNPLKRLLAIQPDHAAGSFELGYAYKKLERYAEAKIAFELTIRIKPDYAAAHYELGWIDNEQKNYEDAIQSLRRAISFRSDYPEARNELGYALRNLGRYPDAVAEYREAIRLKPDMGLAYLGLGDVYYYNTKNYPEAAKAYKTGLGYRPGNATAQYNLGWCYNDLERYSEAVTELQKAIDIQPNYPEAHNELGYALHQLGRYQEAVQQYLLAIQQKTDYASAHYNLGMSYLALRNRQGALQQYRILQRIDNARATKLFNQLK
;
A
#
# COMPACT_ATOMS: atom_id res chain seq x y z
N MET A 1 -13.22 -41.59 19.09
CA MET A 1 -13.44 -40.41 19.94
C MET A 1 -12.57 -39.30 19.38
N SER A 2 -13.17 -38.31 18.72
CA SER A 2 -12.45 -37.11 18.27
C SER A 2 -12.11 -36.24 19.47
N ILE A 3 -10.84 -36.03 19.73
CA ILE A 3 -10.41 -35.13 20.81
C ILE A 3 -10.42 -33.71 20.19
N ALA A 4 -11.45 -32.93 20.53
CA ALA A 4 -11.52 -31.53 20.13
C ALA A 4 -10.42 -30.73 20.86
N ILE A 5 -9.65 -29.93 20.11
CA ILE A 5 -8.65 -29.03 20.69
C ILE A 5 -9.38 -27.77 21.19
N PRO A 6 -9.37 -27.49 22.51
CA PRO A 6 -10.10 -26.35 23.07
C PRO A 6 -9.51 -25.03 22.54
N ARG A 7 -10.34 -24.19 21.99
CA ARG A 7 -9.98 -22.89 21.42
C ARG A 7 -9.48 -21.85 22.40
N SER A 8 -9.92 -21.94 23.66
CA SER A 8 -9.46 -21.02 24.71
C SER A 8 -7.94 -20.97 24.89
N LEU A 9 -7.23 -21.84 24.18
CA LEU A 9 -5.78 -21.94 24.21
C LEU A 9 -5.04 -21.15 23.12
N CYS A 10 -5.71 -20.80 22.02
CA CYS A 10 -5.14 -19.93 20.99
C CYS A 10 -5.24 -18.44 21.33
N LEU A 11 -6.21 -18.04 22.18
CA LEU A 11 -6.51 -16.65 22.54
C LEU A 11 -5.57 -16.04 23.59
N SER A 12 -4.86 -16.84 24.38
CA SER A 12 -3.99 -16.31 25.45
C SER A 12 -2.58 -15.91 25.02
N ALA A 13 -2.21 -16.08 23.75
CA ALA A 13 -0.89 -15.66 23.26
C ALA A 13 -0.83 -14.20 22.81
N THR A 14 -1.99 -13.54 22.61
CA THR A 14 -2.05 -12.16 22.11
C THR A 14 -2.26 -11.10 23.19
N LEU A 15 -2.55 -11.50 24.43
CA LEU A 15 -2.89 -10.54 25.50
C LEU A 15 -1.81 -10.38 26.59
N LEU A 16 -0.66 -11.04 26.49
CA LEU A 16 0.40 -11.00 27.52
C LEU A 16 1.72 -10.38 27.05
N LEU A 17 1.72 -9.59 25.96
CA LEU A 17 2.91 -8.86 25.47
C LEU A 17 2.80 -7.34 25.67
N LEU A 18 2.12 -6.89 26.73
CA LEU A 18 2.02 -5.47 27.09
C LEU A 18 2.89 -5.03 28.27
N THR A 19 3.80 -5.87 28.77
CA THR A 19 4.79 -5.40 29.76
C THR A 19 6.13 -6.10 29.55
N SER A 20 6.98 -5.50 28.79
CA SER A 20 8.43 -5.39 28.84
C SER A 20 9.04 -5.39 27.44
N GLY A 21 9.76 -4.32 27.14
CA GLY A 21 10.28 -3.98 25.83
C GLY A 21 11.14 -5.05 25.17
N ALA A 22 10.63 -5.49 24.02
CA ALA A 22 11.36 -5.87 22.82
C ALA A 22 10.28 -5.95 21.73
N MET A 23 10.23 -4.92 20.88
CA MET A 23 9.35 -4.90 19.72
C MET A 23 9.78 -5.99 18.74
N ALA A 24 9.06 -7.09 18.69
CA ALA A 24 8.91 -7.82 17.44
C ALA A 24 7.86 -7.02 16.66
N GLN A 25 8.30 -6.32 15.62
CA GLN A 25 7.44 -5.61 14.67
C GLN A 25 6.46 -6.61 14.07
N HIS A 26 5.21 -6.52 14.51
CA HIS A 26 4.10 -7.03 13.75
C HIS A 26 3.83 -5.95 12.70
N ASP A 27 4.38 -6.14 11.52
CA ASP A 27 4.08 -5.34 10.35
C ASP A 27 2.65 -5.72 9.90
N PRO A 28 1.63 -4.90 10.12
CA PRO A 28 0.37 -5.06 9.43
C PRO A 28 0.67 -4.64 8.01
N GLY A 29 0.85 -5.62 7.12
CA GLY A 29 1.27 -5.48 5.74
C GLY A 29 0.92 -4.14 5.15
N GLY A 30 1.94 -3.39 4.77
CA GLY A 30 1.84 -2.03 4.26
C GLY A 30 0.78 -1.92 3.18
N ILE A 31 -0.35 -1.38 3.56
CA ILE A 31 -1.39 -0.98 2.63
C ILE A 31 -0.93 0.37 2.08
N THR A 32 -0.04 0.33 1.09
CA THR A 32 0.25 1.50 0.28
C THR A 32 -1.03 1.85 -0.48
N GLY A 33 -1.83 2.70 0.11
CA GLY A 33 -2.97 3.32 -0.54
C GLY A 33 -2.47 4.29 -1.59
N GLY A 34 -2.24 3.80 -2.81
CA GLY A 34 -2.03 4.66 -3.96
C GLY A 34 -3.30 5.44 -4.26
N GLY A 35 -3.42 6.64 -3.70
CA GLY A 35 -4.49 7.59 -4.03
C GLY A 35 -4.21 8.21 -5.37
N MET A 36 -4.76 7.64 -6.44
CA MET A 36 -4.84 8.33 -7.72
C MET A 36 -5.98 9.35 -7.68
N ILE A 37 -5.63 10.62 -7.60
CA ILE A 37 -6.53 11.72 -8.00
C ILE A 37 -6.23 12.03 -9.46
N GLY A 38 -6.98 11.48 -10.36
CA GLY A 38 -6.89 11.73 -11.79
C GLY A 38 -7.11 10.44 -12.57
N GLY A 39 -8.30 10.29 -13.15
CA GLY A 39 -8.64 9.14 -13.96
C GLY A 39 -7.68 8.96 -15.13
N SER A 40 -7.03 7.82 -15.18
CA SER A 40 -6.43 7.31 -16.39
C SER A 40 -6.56 5.79 -16.38
N THR A 41 -7.18 5.30 -17.43
CA THR A 41 -7.37 3.87 -17.71
C THR A 41 -6.03 3.21 -17.96
N SER A 42 -5.70 2.22 -17.13
CA SER A 42 -4.52 1.37 -17.29
C SER A 42 -4.61 0.52 -18.54
N ARG A 43 -3.58 0.59 -19.38
CA ARG A 43 -3.32 -0.33 -20.50
C ARG A 43 -2.06 -1.16 -20.15
N PRO A 44 -2.04 -2.46 -20.45
CA PRO A 44 -0.94 -3.34 -20.02
C PRO A 44 0.33 -3.07 -20.83
N THR A 45 1.46 -2.97 -20.13
CA THR A 45 2.80 -2.83 -20.71
C THR A 45 3.38 -4.20 -21.03
N THR A 46 3.55 -4.49 -22.33
CA THR A 46 4.45 -5.55 -22.79
C THR A 46 5.85 -4.96 -22.98
N LYS A 47 6.84 -5.53 -22.29
CA LYS A 47 8.26 -5.24 -22.50
C LYS A 47 8.70 -5.69 -23.89
N PRO A 48 9.50 -4.91 -24.63
CA PRO A 48 10.34 -5.43 -25.71
C PRO A 48 11.76 -5.71 -25.21
N ALA A 49 12.29 -6.83 -25.71
CA ALA A 49 13.59 -7.35 -25.43
C ALA A 49 14.72 -6.51 -26.08
N THR A 50 15.83 -6.42 -25.37
CA THR A 50 17.11 -5.88 -25.81
C THR A 50 17.77 -6.80 -26.84
N LYS A 51 18.35 -6.21 -27.91
CA LYS A 51 19.47 -6.78 -28.66
C LYS A 51 20.40 -5.71 -29.24
N PRO A 52 21.68 -6.04 -29.53
CA PRO A 52 22.80 -5.15 -29.30
C PRO A 52 23.28 -4.37 -30.56
N ALA A 53 24.12 -3.38 -30.27
CA ALA A 53 24.76 -2.49 -31.21
C ALA A 53 25.70 -3.18 -32.20
N THR A 54 25.64 -2.78 -33.47
CA THR A 54 26.75 -2.90 -34.44
C THR A 54 26.98 -1.52 -35.08
N LYS A 55 28.24 -1.08 -34.99
CA LYS A 55 28.78 0.10 -35.73
C LYS A 55 28.80 -0.17 -37.23
N PRO A 56 28.65 0.82 -38.04
CA PRO A 56 29.29 0.86 -39.34
C PRO A 56 30.31 2.00 -39.49
N ALA A 57 31.27 1.72 -40.33
CA ALA A 57 32.47 2.47 -40.60
C ALA A 57 32.28 3.72 -41.45
N THR A 58 33.23 4.59 -41.26
CA THR A 58 33.51 5.82 -42.05
C THR A 58 33.78 5.54 -43.51
N THR A 59 33.18 6.33 -44.41
CA THR A 59 33.77 6.65 -45.74
C THR A 59 33.53 8.11 -46.08
N THR A 60 34.62 8.79 -46.26
CA THR A 60 34.79 10.15 -46.76
C THR A 60 34.59 10.19 -48.26
N THR A 61 33.74 11.13 -48.77
CA THR A 61 33.88 11.66 -50.14
C THR A 61 33.43 13.10 -50.17
N LYS A 62 34.37 13.97 -50.58
CA LYS A 62 34.14 15.38 -50.94
C LYS A 62 33.41 15.48 -52.28
N PRO A 63 32.53 16.43 -52.47
CA PRO A 63 32.22 16.98 -53.78
C PRO A 63 32.68 18.45 -53.95
N LYS A 64 33.08 18.73 -55.17
CA LYS A 64 33.60 19.92 -55.77
C LYS A 64 32.52 21.03 -55.96
N PRO A 65 32.91 22.30 -56.09
CA PRO A 65 31.99 23.46 -56.07
C PRO A 65 31.35 23.72 -57.44
N ARG A 66 30.11 24.24 -57.43
CA ARG A 66 29.45 24.74 -58.62
C ARG A 66 28.73 26.05 -58.37
N THR A 67 29.26 27.10 -59.03
CA THR A 67 28.70 28.33 -59.62
C THR A 67 27.47 28.99 -59.02
N THR A 68 27.70 30.25 -58.70
CA THR A 68 26.83 31.35 -58.32
C THR A 68 25.73 31.63 -59.35
N THR A 69 24.48 31.77 -58.84
CA THR A 69 23.45 32.60 -59.44
C THR A 69 22.88 33.53 -58.39
N THR A 70 23.06 34.78 -58.58
CA THR A 70 22.55 35.91 -57.78
C THR A 70 21.02 36.02 -57.92
N THR A 71 20.28 35.93 -56.84
CA THR A 71 18.88 36.34 -56.71
C THR A 71 18.77 37.42 -55.63
N PRO A 72 17.88 38.40 -55.74
CA PRO A 72 17.95 39.66 -54.98
C PRO A 72 17.59 39.39 -53.48
N ALA A 73 18.29 40.11 -52.62
CA ALA A 73 18.12 40.12 -51.20
C ALA A 73 16.72 40.56 -50.79
N VAL A 74 15.90 39.60 -50.34
CA VAL A 74 14.73 39.91 -49.52
C VAL A 74 15.28 40.30 -48.13
N LYS A 75 15.08 41.55 -47.74
CA LYS A 75 15.39 42.05 -46.40
C LYS A 75 14.60 41.21 -45.36
N ARG A 76 15.29 40.33 -44.68
CA ARG A 76 14.80 39.62 -43.51
C ARG A 76 14.64 40.64 -42.37
N PRO A 77 13.47 40.75 -41.71
CA PRO A 77 13.36 41.59 -40.53
C PRO A 77 14.27 41.01 -39.45
N THR A 78 15.32 41.71 -39.10
CA THR A 78 16.17 41.41 -37.95
C THR A 78 15.52 41.96 -36.69
N THR A 79 14.43 41.33 -36.26
CA THR A 79 14.01 41.38 -34.86
C THR A 79 14.43 40.05 -34.25
N THR A 80 15.52 40.01 -33.51
CA THR A 80 15.78 38.95 -32.52
C THR A 80 14.55 38.87 -31.66
N PRO A 81 13.84 37.71 -31.62
CA PRO A 81 12.71 37.56 -30.70
C PRO A 81 13.22 37.85 -29.29
N SER A 82 12.49 38.62 -28.50
CA SER A 82 12.83 38.78 -27.09
C SER A 82 12.89 37.40 -26.45
N THR A 83 13.80 37.18 -25.52
CA THR A 83 13.92 35.89 -24.79
C THR A 83 12.59 35.44 -24.23
N THR A 84 11.73 36.38 -23.81
CA THR A 84 10.37 36.13 -23.35
C THR A 84 9.49 35.49 -24.43
N SER A 85 9.53 35.99 -25.67
CA SER A 85 8.73 35.42 -26.77
C SER A 85 9.18 34.00 -27.16
N THR A 86 10.47 33.69 -26.99
CA THR A 86 11.03 32.38 -27.28
C THR A 86 10.64 31.37 -26.18
N ALA A 87 10.68 31.76 -24.89
CA ALA A 87 10.24 30.93 -23.78
C ALA A 87 8.73 30.62 -23.88
N ASP A 88 7.92 31.65 -24.19
CA ASP A 88 6.47 31.50 -24.38
C ASP A 88 6.15 30.57 -25.54
N TYR A 89 6.91 30.63 -26.64
CA TYR A 89 6.75 29.71 -27.76
C TYR A 89 6.93 28.23 -27.29
N TYR A 90 8.01 27.92 -26.59
CA TYR A 90 8.23 26.55 -26.06
C TYR A 90 7.15 26.16 -25.06
N TYR A 91 6.73 27.06 -24.18
CA TYR A 91 5.65 26.82 -23.26
C TYR A 91 4.34 26.46 -23.99
N GLN A 92 3.94 27.22 -25.00
CA GLN A 92 2.73 26.95 -25.77
C GLN A 92 2.82 25.62 -26.56
N GLN A 93 3.99 25.28 -27.10
CA GLN A 93 4.21 23.94 -27.66
C GLN A 93 4.03 22.85 -26.63
N GLY A 94 4.54 23.05 -25.41
CA GLY A 94 4.34 22.15 -24.26
C GLY A 94 2.86 21.98 -23.92
N GLU A 95 2.08 23.07 -23.84
CA GLU A 95 0.63 23.01 -23.53
C GLU A 95 -0.14 22.26 -24.63
N SER A 96 0.22 22.44 -25.92
CA SER A 96 -0.37 21.70 -27.02
C SER A 96 -0.12 20.20 -26.91
N LEU A 97 1.12 19.81 -26.62
CA LEU A 97 1.50 18.41 -26.40
C LEU A 97 0.88 17.81 -25.13
N TYR A 98 0.81 18.59 -24.05
CA TYR A 98 0.15 18.21 -22.81
C TYR A 98 -1.34 17.93 -23.05
N SER A 99 -2.03 18.78 -23.77
CA SER A 99 -3.44 18.60 -24.15
C SER A 99 -3.64 17.36 -25.01
N ALA A 100 -2.65 17.00 -25.83
CA ALA A 100 -2.61 15.76 -26.60
C ALA A 100 -2.18 14.53 -25.76
N LYS A 101 -1.99 14.67 -24.44
CA LYS A 101 -1.51 13.64 -23.51
C LYS A 101 -0.12 13.08 -23.84
N LYS A 102 0.70 13.85 -24.57
CA LYS A 102 2.08 13.52 -24.92
C LYS A 102 3.03 14.10 -23.86
N TYR A 103 2.95 13.58 -22.64
CA TYR A 103 3.59 14.19 -21.46
C TYR A 103 5.10 14.28 -21.56
N ASN A 104 5.79 13.27 -22.08
CA ASN A 104 7.25 13.30 -22.24
C ASN A 104 7.70 14.34 -23.29
N GLU A 105 6.95 14.47 -24.38
CA GLU A 105 7.23 15.50 -25.40
C GLU A 105 6.93 16.91 -24.85
N ALA A 106 5.84 17.06 -24.08
CA ALA A 106 5.49 18.29 -23.39
C ALA A 106 6.58 18.70 -22.39
N LEU A 107 7.06 17.76 -21.57
CA LEU A 107 8.15 17.99 -20.61
C LEU A 107 9.39 18.56 -21.29
N ALA A 108 9.79 17.99 -22.43
CA ALA A 108 10.94 18.48 -23.19
C ALA A 108 10.76 19.95 -23.63
N GLN A 109 9.54 20.37 -23.99
CA GLN A 109 9.27 21.76 -24.35
C GLN A 109 9.25 22.69 -23.12
N TYR A 110 8.67 22.26 -22.01
CA TYR A 110 8.70 23.05 -20.77
C TYR A 110 10.12 23.23 -20.23
N LEU A 111 10.97 22.20 -20.33
CA LEU A 111 12.39 22.30 -19.97
C LEU A 111 13.09 23.34 -20.81
N ARG A 112 12.88 23.36 -22.17
CA ARG A 112 13.40 24.41 -23.06
C ARG A 112 12.88 25.80 -22.70
N ALA A 113 11.60 25.91 -22.33
CA ALA A 113 11.03 27.16 -21.85
C ALA A 113 11.76 27.67 -20.62
N THR A 114 12.08 26.77 -19.66
CA THR A 114 12.80 27.16 -18.45
C THR A 114 14.31 27.30 -18.61
N GLU A 115 14.92 26.79 -19.70
CA GLU A 115 16.29 27.11 -20.11
C GLU A 115 16.39 28.55 -20.60
N VAL A 116 15.40 29.01 -21.35
CA VAL A 116 15.33 30.40 -21.89
C VAL A 116 14.89 31.38 -20.79
N ASN A 117 13.85 31.02 -20.02
CA ASN A 117 13.34 31.81 -18.89
C ASN A 117 13.27 30.95 -17.61
N PRO A 118 14.33 30.94 -16.81
CA PRO A 118 14.39 30.15 -15.56
C PRO A 118 13.31 30.51 -14.52
N SER A 119 12.71 31.68 -14.63
CA SER A 119 11.70 32.21 -13.72
C SER A 119 10.29 32.16 -14.32
N MET A 120 9.95 31.10 -15.06
CA MET A 120 8.63 30.89 -15.65
C MET A 120 7.78 29.96 -14.74
N PRO A 121 6.91 30.48 -13.84
CA PRO A 121 6.20 29.67 -12.86
C PRO A 121 5.32 28.60 -13.49
N ALA A 122 4.60 28.94 -14.57
CA ALA A 122 3.70 28.00 -15.24
C ALA A 122 4.46 26.79 -15.80
N ALA A 123 5.63 26.98 -16.41
CA ALA A 123 6.46 25.88 -16.90
C ALA A 123 7.04 25.05 -15.75
N LEU A 124 7.51 25.68 -14.67
CA LEU A 124 8.04 25.01 -13.50
C LEU A 124 6.96 24.13 -12.83
N TYR A 125 5.72 24.61 -12.74
CA TYR A 125 4.59 23.83 -12.24
C TYR A 125 4.34 22.60 -13.12
N ARG A 126 4.25 22.78 -14.44
CA ARG A 126 4.02 21.68 -15.39
C ARG A 126 5.12 20.62 -15.34
N ILE A 127 6.38 21.04 -15.25
CA ILE A 127 7.52 20.13 -15.10
C ILE A 127 7.36 19.28 -13.83
N GLY A 128 7.12 19.92 -12.68
CA GLY A 128 6.95 19.23 -11.43
C GLY A 128 5.76 18.28 -11.43
N TRP A 129 4.64 18.70 -12.01
CA TRP A 129 3.44 17.89 -12.15
C TRP A 129 3.70 16.65 -13.02
N ILE A 130 4.36 16.81 -14.20
CA ILE A 130 4.66 15.69 -15.09
C ILE A 130 5.62 14.70 -14.40
N TYR A 131 6.65 15.16 -13.70
CA TYR A 131 7.54 14.28 -12.97
C TYR A 131 6.79 13.49 -11.88
N ASN A 132 5.85 14.09 -11.16
CA ASN A 132 4.98 13.37 -10.22
C ASN A 132 4.10 12.34 -10.94
N ASP A 133 3.50 12.68 -12.08
CA ASP A 133 2.64 11.77 -12.86
C ASP A 133 3.43 10.59 -13.46
N THR A 134 4.70 10.80 -13.79
CA THR A 134 5.61 9.76 -14.30
C THR A 134 6.40 9.04 -13.18
N GLU A 135 6.06 9.28 -11.92
CA GLU A 135 6.67 8.67 -10.74
C GLU A 135 8.17 9.01 -10.54
N ASP A 136 8.67 10.06 -11.21
CA ASP A 136 10.02 10.60 -10.99
C ASP A 136 9.99 11.71 -9.92
N TYR A 137 9.69 11.29 -8.70
CA TYR A 137 9.45 12.21 -7.58
C TYR A 137 10.67 13.04 -7.19
N ASP A 138 11.88 12.50 -7.31
CA ASP A 138 13.12 13.25 -7.04
C ASP A 138 13.28 14.43 -8.00
N SER A 139 13.02 14.20 -9.29
CA SER A 139 13.10 15.26 -10.32
C SER A 139 12.00 16.32 -10.16
N ALA A 140 10.85 15.97 -9.55
CA ALA A 140 9.75 16.90 -9.28
C ALA A 140 10.12 17.99 -8.23
N VAL A 141 10.97 17.66 -7.26
CA VAL A 141 11.25 18.52 -6.09
C VAL A 141 11.85 19.87 -6.50
N ASN A 142 12.88 19.87 -7.36
CA ASN A 142 13.60 21.11 -7.70
C ASN A 142 12.72 22.13 -8.46
N PRO A 143 12.03 21.78 -9.56
CA PRO A 143 11.18 22.75 -10.24
C PRO A 143 10.06 23.29 -9.35
N LEU A 144 9.47 22.44 -8.47
CA LEU A 144 8.43 22.89 -7.54
C LEU A 144 8.97 23.82 -6.45
N LYS A 145 10.16 23.60 -5.93
CA LYS A 145 10.83 24.55 -5.01
C LYS A 145 11.13 25.88 -5.69
N ARG A 146 11.61 25.85 -6.93
CA ARG A 146 11.85 27.08 -7.70
C ARG A 146 10.54 27.83 -7.96
N LEU A 147 9.46 27.11 -8.30
CA LEU A 147 8.12 27.71 -8.42
C LEU A 147 7.74 28.47 -7.16
N LEU A 148 7.83 27.81 -5.98
CA LEU A 148 7.45 28.42 -4.71
C LEU A 148 8.40 29.55 -4.25
N ALA A 149 9.63 29.56 -4.72
CA ALA A 149 10.53 30.69 -4.49
C ALA A 149 10.09 31.95 -5.29
N ILE A 150 9.45 31.77 -6.44
CA ILE A 150 8.93 32.84 -7.29
C ILE A 150 7.50 33.22 -6.92
N GLN A 151 6.68 32.22 -6.62
CA GLN A 151 5.27 32.37 -6.24
C GLN A 151 5.00 31.59 -4.93
N PRO A 152 5.27 32.18 -3.77
CA PRO A 152 5.09 31.51 -2.47
C PRO A 152 3.65 31.12 -2.16
N ASP A 153 2.68 31.75 -2.81
CA ASP A 153 1.24 31.55 -2.66
C ASP A 153 0.64 30.57 -3.69
N HIS A 154 1.47 29.79 -4.38
CA HIS A 154 1.00 28.81 -5.37
C HIS A 154 0.55 27.51 -4.69
N ALA A 155 -0.72 27.44 -4.24
CA ALA A 155 -1.28 26.31 -3.52
C ALA A 155 -1.10 24.95 -4.21
N ALA A 156 -1.37 24.88 -5.53
CA ALA A 156 -1.20 23.64 -6.28
C ALA A 156 0.26 23.19 -6.35
N GLY A 157 1.20 24.13 -6.46
CA GLY A 157 2.64 23.83 -6.48
C GLY A 157 3.14 23.32 -5.12
N SER A 158 2.66 23.91 -4.01
CA SER A 158 2.99 23.40 -2.68
C SER A 158 2.37 22.03 -2.41
N PHE A 159 1.17 21.75 -2.93
CA PHE A 159 0.56 20.43 -2.86
C PHE A 159 1.39 19.38 -3.63
N GLU A 160 1.77 19.68 -4.86
CA GLU A 160 2.59 18.79 -5.69
C GLU A 160 3.97 18.51 -5.05
N LEU A 161 4.58 19.52 -4.41
CA LEU A 161 5.82 19.34 -3.67
C LEU A 161 5.63 18.42 -2.46
N GLY A 162 4.55 18.61 -1.71
CA GLY A 162 4.18 17.72 -0.61
C GLY A 162 3.95 16.28 -1.06
N TYR A 163 3.30 16.11 -2.23
CA TYR A 163 3.05 14.80 -2.83
C TYR A 163 4.36 14.10 -3.22
N ALA A 164 5.29 14.82 -3.89
CA ALA A 164 6.61 14.30 -4.22
C ALA A 164 7.37 13.86 -2.95
N TYR A 165 7.41 14.71 -1.91
CA TYR A 165 8.06 14.36 -0.66
C TYR A 165 7.42 13.16 0.04
N LYS A 166 6.08 13.06 0.04
CA LYS A 166 5.37 11.89 0.59
C LYS A 166 5.78 10.60 -0.11
N LYS A 167 5.85 10.62 -1.45
CA LYS A 167 6.26 9.46 -2.25
C LYS A 167 7.73 9.05 -2.05
N LEU A 168 8.56 10.01 -1.68
CA LEU A 168 9.95 9.79 -1.26
C LEU A 168 10.07 9.42 0.23
N GLU A 169 8.96 9.18 0.93
CA GLU A 169 8.88 8.90 2.37
C GLU A 169 9.47 10.02 3.26
N ARG A 170 9.65 11.20 2.70
CA ARG A 170 10.13 12.40 3.40
C ARG A 170 8.96 13.11 4.08
N TYR A 171 8.34 12.42 5.05
CA TYR A 171 7.07 12.85 5.65
C TYR A 171 7.14 14.20 6.38
N ALA A 172 8.27 14.56 6.97
CA ALA A 172 8.42 15.86 7.63
C ALA A 172 8.31 17.02 6.63
N GLU A 173 9.00 16.92 5.50
CA GLU A 173 8.91 17.94 4.44
C GLU A 173 7.57 17.93 3.73
N ALA A 174 6.97 16.75 3.56
CA ALA A 174 5.64 16.62 2.99
C ALA A 174 4.60 17.35 3.85
N LYS A 175 4.63 17.18 5.18
CA LYS A 175 3.73 17.90 6.12
C LYS A 175 3.86 19.41 5.97
N ILE A 176 5.09 19.94 5.97
CA ILE A 176 5.36 21.38 5.80
C ILE A 176 4.73 21.91 4.48
N ALA A 177 4.87 21.14 3.39
CA ALA A 177 4.33 21.55 2.09
C ALA A 177 2.79 21.48 2.05
N PHE A 178 2.17 20.46 2.64
CA PHE A 178 0.71 20.38 2.75
C PHE A 178 0.14 21.45 3.71
N GLU A 179 0.79 21.73 4.82
CA GLU A 179 0.42 22.84 5.72
C GLU A 179 0.53 24.20 5.01
N LEU A 180 1.56 24.41 4.18
CA LEU A 180 1.62 25.58 3.31
C LEU A 180 0.44 25.64 2.35
N THR A 181 0.08 24.51 1.72
CA THR A 181 -1.09 24.42 0.84
C THR A 181 -2.37 24.86 1.57
N ILE A 182 -2.59 24.37 2.78
CA ILE A 182 -3.76 24.70 3.61
C ILE A 182 -3.74 26.17 4.05
N ARG A 183 -2.56 26.71 4.34
CA ARG A 183 -2.43 28.13 4.69
C ARG A 183 -2.82 29.04 3.54
N ILE A 184 -2.45 28.68 2.29
CA ILE A 184 -2.79 29.42 1.09
C ILE A 184 -4.27 29.21 0.73
N LYS A 185 -4.73 27.97 0.78
CA LYS A 185 -6.07 27.55 0.41
C LYS A 185 -6.66 26.63 1.50
N PRO A 186 -7.35 27.18 2.51
CA PRO A 186 -7.84 26.44 3.68
C PRO A 186 -8.84 25.31 3.36
N ASP A 187 -9.55 25.39 2.25
CA ASP A 187 -10.52 24.40 1.77
C ASP A 187 -9.92 23.33 0.82
N TYR A 188 -8.58 23.21 0.78
CA TYR A 188 -7.93 22.22 -0.07
C TYR A 188 -8.06 20.81 0.53
N ALA A 189 -9.20 20.16 0.26
CA ALA A 189 -9.57 18.85 0.84
C ALA A 189 -8.49 17.78 0.68
N ALA A 190 -7.80 17.76 -0.49
CA ALA A 190 -6.74 16.79 -0.73
C ALA A 190 -5.52 16.99 0.20
N ALA A 191 -5.15 18.24 0.52
CA ALA A 191 -4.04 18.50 1.43
C ALA A 191 -4.37 18.05 2.87
N HIS A 192 -5.60 18.27 3.33
CA HIS A 192 -6.07 17.75 4.61
C HIS A 192 -6.08 16.21 4.63
N TYR A 193 -6.48 15.56 3.54
CA TYR A 193 -6.43 14.11 3.41
C TYR A 193 -4.98 13.58 3.51
N GLU A 194 -4.05 14.18 2.77
CA GLU A 194 -2.66 13.75 2.75
C GLU A 194 -1.98 13.92 4.13
N LEU A 195 -2.29 14.99 4.85
CA LEU A 195 -1.84 15.14 6.24
C LEU A 195 -2.38 14.03 7.13
N GLY A 196 -3.68 13.76 7.05
CA GLY A 196 -4.29 12.71 7.84
C GLY A 196 -3.76 11.31 7.50
N TRP A 197 -3.43 11.08 6.24
CA TRP A 197 -2.80 9.83 5.80
C TRP A 197 -1.38 9.70 6.39
N ILE A 198 -0.56 10.75 6.34
CA ILE A 198 0.79 10.76 6.96
C ILE A 198 0.69 10.54 8.47
N ASP A 199 -0.27 11.18 9.13
CA ASP A 199 -0.47 11.01 10.57
C ASP A 199 -0.88 9.57 10.92
N ASN A 200 -1.68 8.91 10.08
CA ASN A 200 -2.00 7.48 10.22
C ASN A 200 -0.73 6.60 10.12
N GLU A 201 0.12 6.84 9.12
CA GLU A 201 1.39 6.12 8.94
C GLU A 201 2.32 6.31 10.15
N GLN A 202 2.32 7.50 10.74
CA GLN A 202 3.08 7.83 11.95
C GLN A 202 2.39 7.41 13.25
N LYS A 203 1.19 6.80 13.16
CA LYS A 203 0.36 6.37 14.30
C LYS A 203 -0.14 7.53 15.18
N ASN A 204 -0.17 8.74 14.66
CA ASN A 204 -0.72 9.93 15.28
C ASN A 204 -2.23 10.00 14.99
N TYR A 205 -2.99 9.02 15.47
CA TYR A 205 -4.37 8.79 15.06
C TYR A 205 -5.33 9.94 15.41
N GLU A 206 -5.10 10.66 16.52
CA GLU A 206 -5.89 11.82 16.90
C GLU A 206 -5.75 12.96 15.88
N ASP A 207 -4.53 13.27 15.46
CA ASP A 207 -4.26 14.30 14.45
C ASP A 207 -4.78 13.87 13.08
N ALA A 208 -4.64 12.57 12.73
CA ALA A 208 -5.22 11.99 11.53
C ALA A 208 -6.74 12.21 11.48
N ILE A 209 -7.46 11.94 12.58
CA ILE A 209 -8.91 12.15 12.66
C ILE A 209 -9.26 13.60 12.40
N GLN A 210 -8.53 14.57 12.99
CA GLN A 210 -8.80 15.98 12.79
C GLN A 210 -8.65 16.38 11.32
N SER A 211 -7.53 16.01 10.71
CA SER A 211 -7.22 16.32 9.31
C SER A 211 -8.21 15.65 8.35
N LEU A 212 -8.53 14.37 8.56
CA LEU A 212 -9.47 13.63 7.71
C LEU A 212 -10.90 14.15 7.81
N ARG A 213 -11.36 14.56 9.01
CA ARG A 213 -12.65 15.20 9.17
C ARG A 213 -12.72 16.54 8.44
N ARG A 214 -11.64 17.32 8.43
CA ARG A 214 -11.58 18.55 7.62
C ARG A 214 -11.63 18.23 6.13
N ALA A 215 -10.88 17.23 5.66
CA ALA A 215 -10.95 16.78 4.27
C ALA A 215 -12.38 16.44 3.85
N ILE A 216 -13.12 15.69 4.69
CA ILE A 216 -14.51 15.29 4.46
C ILE A 216 -15.46 16.49 4.55
N SER A 217 -15.21 17.48 5.42
CA SER A 217 -16.05 18.67 5.52
C SER A 217 -15.98 19.56 4.27
N PHE A 218 -14.83 19.60 3.60
CA PHE A 218 -14.65 20.33 2.34
C PHE A 218 -15.06 19.52 1.10
N ARG A 219 -14.97 18.19 1.20
CA ARG A 219 -15.39 17.26 0.14
C ARG A 219 -16.09 16.06 0.75
N SER A 220 -17.42 16.12 0.81
CA SER A 220 -18.25 15.10 1.50
C SER A 220 -18.25 13.73 0.79
N ASP A 221 -18.04 13.71 -0.53
CA ASP A 221 -17.90 12.54 -1.40
C ASP A 221 -16.44 12.08 -1.52
N TYR A 222 -15.79 11.81 -0.37
CA TYR A 222 -14.38 11.43 -0.32
C TYR A 222 -14.21 10.04 0.34
N PRO A 223 -14.47 8.94 -0.40
CA PRO A 223 -14.43 7.60 0.16
C PRO A 223 -13.04 7.21 0.71
N GLU A 224 -11.94 7.68 0.09
CA GLU A 224 -10.60 7.43 0.57
C GLU A 224 -10.36 8.07 1.95
N ALA A 225 -10.81 9.31 2.16
CA ALA A 225 -10.69 10.00 3.45
C ALA A 225 -11.53 9.32 4.54
N ARG A 226 -12.72 8.82 4.20
CA ARG A 226 -13.55 8.04 5.12
C ARG A 226 -12.93 6.70 5.50
N ASN A 227 -12.31 6.01 4.55
CA ASN A 227 -11.57 4.78 4.85
C ASN A 227 -10.41 5.04 5.83
N GLU A 228 -9.60 6.06 5.57
CA GLU A 228 -8.50 6.45 6.45
C GLU A 228 -8.99 6.91 7.84
N LEU A 229 -10.12 7.62 7.91
CA LEU A 229 -10.77 7.98 9.17
C LEU A 229 -11.24 6.74 9.93
N GLY A 230 -11.85 5.77 9.24
CA GLY A 230 -12.21 4.48 9.81
C GLY A 230 -11.00 3.73 10.38
N TYR A 231 -9.88 3.76 9.68
CA TYR A 231 -8.61 3.16 10.14
C TYR A 231 -8.10 3.83 11.42
N ALA A 232 -8.03 5.17 11.47
CA ALA A 232 -7.61 5.90 12.66
C ALA A 232 -8.52 5.63 13.87
N LEU A 233 -9.85 5.68 13.66
CA LEU A 233 -10.85 5.41 14.70
C LEU A 233 -10.75 4.00 15.25
N ARG A 234 -10.52 2.99 14.38
CA ARG A 234 -10.30 1.60 14.81
C ARG A 234 -9.08 1.48 15.72
N ASN A 235 -7.97 2.11 15.36
CA ASN A 235 -6.73 2.04 16.13
C ASN A 235 -6.83 2.75 17.49
N LEU A 236 -7.75 3.71 17.63
CA LEU A 236 -8.10 4.33 18.92
C LEU A 236 -9.19 3.59 19.70
N GLY A 237 -9.63 2.42 19.24
CA GLY A 237 -10.67 1.65 19.90
C GLY A 237 -12.11 2.21 19.71
N ARG A 238 -12.29 3.19 18.85
CA ARG A 238 -13.60 3.80 18.54
C ARG A 238 -14.33 2.99 17.46
N TYR A 239 -14.61 1.72 17.76
CA TYR A 239 -15.11 0.74 16.79
C TYR A 239 -16.46 1.07 16.15
N PRO A 240 -17.48 1.56 16.88
CA PRO A 240 -18.74 1.95 16.26
C PRO A 240 -18.58 3.07 15.22
N ASP A 241 -17.74 4.07 15.53
CA ASP A 241 -17.45 5.17 14.62
C ASP A 241 -16.69 4.66 13.39
N ALA A 242 -15.69 3.78 13.59
CA ALA A 242 -14.94 3.18 12.49
C ALA A 242 -15.85 2.40 11.52
N VAL A 243 -16.79 1.61 12.06
CA VAL A 243 -17.78 0.88 11.24
C VAL A 243 -18.64 1.85 10.42
N ALA A 244 -19.05 2.97 11.01
CA ALA A 244 -19.86 3.98 10.32
C ALA A 244 -19.08 4.58 9.13
N GLU A 245 -17.81 4.95 9.34
CA GLU A 245 -16.99 5.56 8.28
C GLU A 245 -16.62 4.54 7.18
N TYR A 246 -16.30 3.30 7.51
CA TYR A 246 -16.08 2.27 6.48
C TYR A 246 -17.35 1.99 5.65
N ARG A 247 -18.53 1.92 6.29
CA ARG A 247 -19.80 1.74 5.57
C ARG A 247 -20.10 2.91 4.65
N GLU A 248 -19.81 4.12 5.08
CA GLU A 248 -20.02 5.30 4.27
C GLU A 248 -18.99 5.37 3.10
N ALA A 249 -17.73 4.96 3.33
CA ALA A 249 -16.76 4.78 2.25
C ALA A 249 -17.25 3.79 1.19
N ILE A 250 -17.80 2.65 1.61
CA ILE A 250 -18.40 1.65 0.73
C ILE A 250 -19.63 2.19 0.00
N ARG A 251 -20.48 2.97 0.68
CA ARG A 251 -21.67 3.59 0.04
C ARG A 251 -21.27 4.52 -1.10
N LEU A 252 -20.21 5.31 -0.89
CA LEU A 252 -19.67 6.23 -1.90
C LEU A 252 -18.92 5.50 -3.01
N LYS A 253 -18.19 4.44 -2.67
CA LYS A 253 -17.36 3.66 -3.60
C LYS A 253 -17.54 2.16 -3.31
N PRO A 254 -18.54 1.50 -3.94
CA PRO A 254 -18.89 0.11 -3.64
C PRO A 254 -17.81 -0.94 -3.95
N ASP A 255 -16.82 -0.60 -4.75
CA ASP A 255 -15.66 -1.45 -5.11
C ASP A 255 -14.43 -1.18 -4.22
N MET A 256 -14.59 -0.42 -3.13
CA MET A 256 -13.49 -0.09 -2.23
C MET A 256 -13.12 -1.27 -1.33
N GLY A 257 -12.34 -2.20 -1.86
CA GLY A 257 -11.93 -3.43 -1.15
C GLY A 257 -11.31 -3.16 0.22
N LEU A 258 -10.51 -2.07 0.37
CA LEU A 258 -9.88 -1.71 1.65
C LEU A 258 -10.90 -1.45 2.77
N ALA A 259 -12.00 -0.77 2.48
CA ALA A 259 -13.01 -0.49 3.48
C ALA A 259 -13.74 -1.75 3.94
N TYR A 260 -13.96 -2.71 3.05
CA TYR A 260 -14.47 -4.03 3.44
C TYR A 260 -13.49 -4.79 4.32
N LEU A 261 -12.18 -4.77 4.00
CA LEU A 261 -11.16 -5.41 4.82
C LEU A 261 -11.09 -4.75 6.22
N GLY A 262 -11.14 -3.43 6.28
CA GLY A 262 -11.20 -2.68 7.54
C GLY A 262 -12.42 -3.03 8.40
N LEU A 263 -13.61 -3.18 7.77
CA LEU A 263 -14.80 -3.70 8.46
C LEU A 263 -14.60 -5.12 8.96
N GLY A 264 -13.98 -5.99 8.15
CA GLY A 264 -13.64 -7.35 8.55
C GLY A 264 -12.79 -7.38 9.81
N ASP A 265 -11.76 -6.53 9.85
CA ASP A 265 -10.88 -6.41 11.02
C ASP A 265 -11.65 -5.97 12.27
N VAL A 266 -12.53 -4.94 12.17
CA VAL A 266 -13.32 -4.50 13.31
C VAL A 266 -14.25 -5.60 13.79
N TYR A 267 -14.95 -6.27 12.89
CA TYR A 267 -15.86 -7.35 13.25
C TYR A 267 -15.15 -8.54 13.87
N TYR A 268 -13.97 -8.91 13.34
CA TYR A 268 -13.23 -10.05 13.85
C TYR A 268 -12.54 -9.75 15.18
N TYR A 269 -11.61 -8.79 15.19
CA TYR A 269 -10.73 -8.58 16.36
C TYR A 269 -11.43 -7.88 17.52
N ASN A 270 -12.36 -6.97 17.22
CA ASN A 270 -12.88 -6.05 18.22
C ASN A 270 -14.28 -6.39 18.70
N THR A 271 -15.17 -6.87 17.82
CA THR A 271 -16.54 -7.21 18.20
C THR A 271 -16.84 -8.71 18.22
N LYS A 272 -15.89 -9.52 17.73
CA LYS A 272 -16.02 -11.00 17.61
C LYS A 272 -17.28 -11.43 16.84
N ASN A 273 -17.72 -10.62 15.92
CA ASN A 273 -18.81 -10.93 15.01
C ASN A 273 -18.27 -11.65 13.78
N TYR A 274 -17.92 -12.92 13.95
CA TYR A 274 -17.24 -13.73 12.93
C TYR A 274 -18.04 -13.89 11.62
N PRO A 275 -19.39 -14.04 11.63
CA PRO A 275 -20.15 -14.10 10.39
C PRO A 275 -20.02 -12.83 9.53
N GLU A 276 -20.16 -11.66 10.15
CA GLU A 276 -20.03 -10.38 9.44
C GLU A 276 -18.57 -10.11 9.03
N ALA A 277 -17.59 -10.54 9.86
CA ALA A 277 -16.19 -10.49 9.50
C ALA A 277 -15.89 -11.31 8.25
N ALA A 278 -16.33 -12.55 8.20
CA ALA A 278 -16.13 -13.44 7.04
C ALA A 278 -16.77 -12.88 5.77
N LYS A 279 -17.99 -12.31 5.87
CA LYS A 279 -18.67 -11.66 4.76
C LYS A 279 -17.87 -10.46 4.25
N ALA A 280 -17.39 -9.62 5.15
CA ALA A 280 -16.62 -8.42 4.82
C ALA A 280 -15.29 -8.80 4.17
N TYR A 281 -14.50 -9.71 4.77
CA TYR A 281 -13.25 -10.19 4.17
C TYR A 281 -13.46 -10.81 2.79
N LYS A 282 -14.47 -11.68 2.64
CA LYS A 282 -14.77 -12.32 1.35
C LYS A 282 -15.08 -11.28 0.26
N THR A 283 -15.87 -10.26 0.59
CA THR A 283 -16.20 -9.17 -0.36
C THR A 283 -14.96 -8.35 -0.68
N GLY A 284 -14.19 -7.94 0.33
CA GLY A 284 -12.96 -7.16 0.16
C GLY A 284 -11.92 -7.89 -0.69
N LEU A 285 -11.76 -9.20 -0.48
CA LEU A 285 -10.89 -10.06 -1.27
C LEU A 285 -11.36 -10.23 -2.72
N GLY A 286 -12.65 -10.12 -2.99
CA GLY A 286 -13.17 -10.06 -4.36
C GLY A 286 -12.61 -8.90 -5.16
N TYR A 287 -12.38 -7.76 -4.49
CA TYR A 287 -11.76 -6.58 -5.09
C TYR A 287 -10.22 -6.55 -4.96
N ARG A 288 -9.65 -7.26 -3.98
CA ARG A 288 -8.20 -7.29 -3.67
C ARG A 288 -7.71 -8.72 -3.38
N PRO A 289 -7.64 -9.59 -4.39
CA PRO A 289 -7.39 -11.02 -4.19
C PRO A 289 -5.98 -11.36 -3.71
N GLY A 290 -4.99 -10.46 -3.91
CA GLY A 290 -3.58 -10.70 -3.54
C GLY A 290 -3.23 -10.36 -2.07
N ASN A 291 -4.21 -10.16 -1.18
CA ASN A 291 -3.94 -9.84 0.21
C ASN A 291 -3.87 -11.11 1.08
N ALA A 292 -2.66 -11.62 1.32
CA ALA A 292 -2.43 -12.83 2.12
C ALA A 292 -2.97 -12.72 3.55
N THR A 293 -2.81 -11.55 4.19
CA THR A 293 -3.31 -11.32 5.56
C THR A 293 -4.83 -11.39 5.63
N ALA A 294 -5.52 -10.74 4.69
CA ALA A 294 -6.98 -10.81 4.66
C ALA A 294 -7.48 -12.22 4.33
N GLN A 295 -6.75 -12.94 3.47
CA GLN A 295 -7.04 -14.34 3.14
C GLN A 295 -6.89 -15.25 4.36
N TYR A 296 -5.81 -15.05 5.13
CA TYR A 296 -5.59 -15.71 6.41
C TYR A 296 -6.70 -15.38 7.42
N ASN A 297 -7.06 -14.10 7.57
CA ASN A 297 -8.12 -13.67 8.49
C ASN A 297 -9.48 -14.29 8.12
N LEU A 298 -9.78 -14.41 6.83
CA LEU A 298 -11.00 -15.11 6.37
C LEU A 298 -10.97 -16.59 6.75
N GLY A 299 -9.84 -17.25 6.53
CA GLY A 299 -9.66 -18.65 6.93
C GLY A 299 -9.79 -18.83 8.44
N TRP A 300 -9.23 -17.91 9.21
CA TRP A 300 -9.37 -17.91 10.66
C TRP A 300 -10.82 -17.67 11.09
N CYS A 301 -11.56 -16.73 10.45
CA CYS A 301 -13.00 -16.59 10.68
C CYS A 301 -13.76 -17.90 10.46
N TYR A 302 -13.41 -18.64 9.42
CA TYR A 302 -14.05 -19.94 9.15
C TYR A 302 -13.68 -20.98 10.18
N ASN A 303 -12.46 -20.99 10.72
CA ASN A 303 -12.10 -21.81 11.87
C ASN A 303 -12.97 -21.48 13.10
N ASP A 304 -13.19 -20.19 13.36
CA ASP A 304 -14.02 -19.70 14.46
C ASP A 304 -15.50 -20.02 14.27
N LEU A 305 -15.96 -20.17 13.06
CA LEU A 305 -17.31 -20.59 12.69
C LEU A 305 -17.44 -22.13 12.56
N GLU A 306 -16.39 -22.90 12.89
CA GLU A 306 -16.31 -24.36 12.71
C GLU A 306 -16.52 -24.84 11.26
N ARG A 307 -16.31 -23.93 10.29
CA ARG A 307 -16.41 -24.17 8.84
C ARG A 307 -15.06 -24.62 8.28
N TYR A 308 -14.54 -25.73 8.80
CA TYR A 308 -13.14 -26.14 8.60
C TYR A 308 -12.77 -26.42 7.14
N SER A 309 -13.68 -26.94 6.33
CA SER A 309 -13.41 -27.18 4.91
C SER A 309 -13.17 -25.88 4.13
N GLU A 310 -13.91 -24.83 4.47
CA GLU A 310 -13.73 -23.50 3.89
C GLU A 310 -12.47 -22.84 4.45
N ALA A 311 -12.19 -23.01 5.74
CA ALA A 311 -10.94 -22.55 6.35
C ALA A 311 -9.71 -23.14 5.64
N VAL A 312 -9.70 -24.45 5.35
CA VAL A 312 -8.62 -25.11 4.57
C VAL A 312 -8.42 -24.41 3.23
N THR A 313 -9.51 -24.12 2.51
CA THR A 313 -9.44 -23.49 1.19
C THR A 313 -8.83 -22.09 1.26
N GLU A 314 -9.27 -21.28 2.22
CA GLU A 314 -8.82 -19.88 2.30
C GLU A 314 -7.41 -19.76 2.90
N LEU A 315 -7.06 -20.61 3.86
CA LEU A 315 -5.70 -20.65 4.42
C LEU A 315 -4.68 -21.16 3.41
N GLN A 316 -5.05 -22.11 2.56
CA GLN A 316 -4.17 -22.53 1.45
C GLN A 316 -3.89 -21.37 0.49
N LYS A 317 -4.92 -20.59 0.11
CA LYS A 317 -4.71 -19.38 -0.71
C LYS A 317 -3.78 -18.36 -0.03
N ALA A 318 -3.89 -18.17 1.28
CA ALA A 318 -2.99 -17.28 2.02
C ALA A 318 -1.53 -17.75 1.92
N ILE A 319 -1.30 -19.07 2.04
CA ILE A 319 0.01 -19.71 1.91
C ILE A 319 0.53 -19.63 0.46
N ASP A 320 -0.34 -19.81 -0.54
CA ASP A 320 0.02 -19.70 -1.95
C ASP A 320 0.51 -18.27 -2.30
N ILE A 321 -0.09 -17.25 -1.67
CA ILE A 321 0.32 -15.84 -1.84
C ILE A 321 1.62 -15.57 -1.04
N GLN A 322 1.71 -16.05 0.19
CA GLN A 322 2.84 -15.85 1.10
C GLN A 322 3.29 -17.21 1.69
N PRO A 323 4.23 -17.92 1.05
CA PRO A 323 4.65 -19.25 1.49
C PRO A 323 5.33 -19.26 2.87
N ASN A 324 5.98 -18.18 3.27
CA ASN A 324 6.55 -18.03 4.62
C ASN A 324 5.53 -17.35 5.54
N TYR A 325 4.55 -18.13 6.02
CA TYR A 325 3.47 -17.65 6.89
C TYR A 325 3.15 -18.70 7.97
N PRO A 326 3.95 -18.77 9.04
CA PRO A 326 3.82 -19.82 10.07
C PRO A 326 2.46 -19.81 10.75
N GLU A 327 1.82 -18.66 10.94
CA GLU A 327 0.48 -18.56 11.51
C GLU A 327 -0.57 -19.21 10.58
N ALA A 328 -0.47 -19.03 9.26
CA ALA A 328 -1.38 -19.65 8.30
C ALA A 328 -1.21 -21.17 8.26
N HIS A 329 0.01 -21.67 8.30
CA HIS A 329 0.28 -23.11 8.40
C HIS A 329 -0.29 -23.70 9.71
N ASN A 330 -0.15 -23.00 10.84
CA ASN A 330 -0.74 -23.46 12.12
C ASN A 330 -2.27 -23.54 12.04
N GLU A 331 -2.93 -22.51 11.51
CA GLU A 331 -4.39 -22.48 11.39
C GLU A 331 -4.91 -23.49 10.35
N LEU A 332 -4.18 -23.72 9.26
CA LEU A 332 -4.48 -24.77 8.28
C LEU A 332 -4.36 -26.16 8.94
N GLY A 333 -3.30 -26.39 9.71
CA GLY A 333 -3.14 -27.60 10.49
C GLY A 333 -4.28 -27.80 11.49
N TYR A 334 -4.77 -26.73 12.12
CA TYR A 334 -5.91 -26.76 13.02
C TYR A 334 -7.20 -27.20 12.28
N ALA A 335 -7.52 -26.58 11.16
CA ALA A 335 -8.69 -26.96 10.35
C ALA A 335 -8.61 -28.41 9.89
N LEU A 336 -7.45 -28.87 9.42
CA LEU A 336 -7.21 -30.25 9.00
C LEU A 336 -7.38 -31.24 10.17
N HIS A 337 -6.89 -30.88 11.35
CA HIS A 337 -7.06 -31.70 12.57
C HIS A 337 -8.55 -31.88 12.92
N GLN A 338 -9.33 -30.77 12.87
CA GLN A 338 -10.77 -30.82 13.16
C GLN A 338 -11.55 -31.66 12.13
N LEU A 339 -11.06 -31.73 10.88
CA LEU A 339 -11.60 -32.61 9.86
C LEU A 339 -11.14 -34.08 9.97
N GLY A 340 -10.34 -34.42 10.99
CA GLY A 340 -9.77 -35.77 11.15
C GLY A 340 -8.61 -36.10 10.21
N ARG A 341 -8.12 -35.12 9.43
CA ARG A 341 -7.00 -35.25 8.48
C ARG A 341 -5.67 -35.07 9.20
N TYR A 342 -5.42 -35.92 10.22
CA TYR A 342 -4.33 -35.73 11.19
C TYR A 342 -2.93 -35.78 10.59
N GLN A 343 -2.69 -36.63 9.57
CA GLN A 343 -1.40 -36.71 8.90
C GLN A 343 -1.06 -35.40 8.18
N GLU A 344 -2.03 -34.81 7.51
CA GLU A 344 -1.87 -33.55 6.80
C GLU A 344 -1.70 -32.39 7.79
N ALA A 345 -2.45 -32.41 8.89
CA ALA A 345 -2.28 -31.46 9.98
C ALA A 345 -0.85 -31.47 10.55
N VAL A 346 -0.28 -32.65 10.77
CA VAL A 346 1.11 -32.82 11.22
C VAL A 346 2.08 -32.14 10.26
N GLN A 347 1.92 -32.32 8.96
CA GLN A 347 2.78 -31.69 7.96
C GLN A 347 2.72 -30.16 8.05
N GLN A 348 1.51 -29.59 8.20
CA GLN A 348 1.35 -28.15 8.29
C GLN A 348 1.96 -27.58 9.59
N TYR A 349 1.80 -28.25 10.71
CA TYR A 349 2.45 -27.83 11.96
C TYR A 349 3.98 -27.92 11.90
N LEU A 350 4.52 -28.93 11.24
CA LEU A 350 5.97 -29.02 11.02
C LEU A 350 6.50 -27.88 10.16
N LEU A 351 5.77 -27.48 9.11
CA LEU A 351 6.11 -26.30 8.32
C LEU A 351 6.04 -25.01 9.15
N ALA A 352 5.00 -24.85 9.98
CA ALA A 352 4.92 -23.72 10.90
C ALA A 352 6.10 -23.64 11.86
N ILE A 353 6.52 -24.79 12.42
CA ILE A 353 7.65 -24.89 13.34
C ILE A 353 8.99 -24.69 12.61
N GLN A 354 9.12 -25.16 11.38
CA GLN A 354 10.31 -24.92 10.56
C GLN A 354 10.53 -23.42 10.32
N GLN A 355 9.45 -22.67 10.10
CA GLN A 355 9.50 -21.23 9.89
C GLN A 355 9.66 -20.45 11.21
N LYS A 356 9.11 -20.99 12.32
CA LYS A 356 9.17 -20.37 13.65
C LYS A 356 9.36 -21.45 14.73
N THR A 357 10.60 -21.69 15.08
CA THR A 357 11.01 -22.84 15.92
C THR A 357 10.46 -22.84 17.35
N ASP A 358 10.14 -21.68 17.90
CA ASP A 358 9.58 -21.50 19.25
C ASP A 358 8.05 -21.28 19.25
N TYR A 359 7.37 -21.71 18.17
CA TYR A 359 5.93 -21.52 18.03
C TYR A 359 5.13 -22.49 18.91
N ALA A 360 4.95 -22.11 20.17
CA ALA A 360 4.32 -22.95 21.20
C ALA A 360 2.95 -23.49 20.80
N SER A 361 2.11 -22.70 20.09
CA SER A 361 0.80 -23.19 19.62
C SER A 361 0.95 -24.32 18.61
N ALA A 362 1.88 -24.21 17.66
CA ALA A 362 2.13 -25.25 16.67
C ALA A 362 2.66 -26.54 17.32
N HIS A 363 3.59 -26.44 18.29
CA HIS A 363 4.07 -27.59 19.04
C HIS A 363 2.95 -28.28 19.83
N TYR A 364 2.07 -27.51 20.46
CA TYR A 364 0.93 -28.07 21.18
C TYR A 364 -0.03 -28.79 20.22
N ASN A 365 -0.42 -28.15 19.14
CA ASN A 365 -1.34 -28.72 18.15
C ASN A 365 -0.75 -29.95 17.44
N LEU A 366 0.56 -29.94 17.16
CA LEU A 366 1.30 -31.09 16.65
C LEU A 366 1.24 -32.26 17.65
N GLY A 367 1.47 -31.99 18.94
CA GLY A 367 1.35 -32.98 19.99
C GLY A 367 -0.04 -33.61 20.06
N MET A 368 -1.09 -32.79 19.95
CA MET A 368 -2.49 -33.26 19.91
C MET A 368 -2.78 -34.13 18.68
N SER A 369 -2.22 -33.74 17.52
CA SER A 369 -2.38 -34.51 16.27
C SER A 369 -1.64 -35.86 16.35
N TYR A 370 -0.46 -35.90 17.00
CA TYR A 370 0.25 -37.14 17.24
C TYR A 370 -0.55 -38.07 18.21
N LEU A 371 -1.22 -37.54 19.22
CA LEU A 371 -2.11 -38.33 20.08
C LEU A 371 -3.28 -38.92 19.30
N ALA A 372 -3.90 -38.15 18.42
CA ALA A 372 -4.97 -38.63 17.55
C ALA A 372 -4.51 -39.77 16.61
N LEU A 373 -3.25 -39.72 16.17
CA LEU A 373 -2.59 -40.76 15.39
C LEU A 373 -2.03 -41.93 16.22
N ARG A 374 -2.25 -41.94 17.55
CA ARG A 374 -1.68 -42.90 18.51
C ARG A 374 -0.14 -42.88 18.55
N ASN A 375 0.48 -41.84 18.08
CA ASN A 375 1.93 -41.63 18.16
C ASN A 375 2.30 -40.93 19.47
N ARG A 376 2.27 -41.72 20.58
CA ARG A 376 2.59 -41.23 21.91
C ARG A 376 4.02 -40.69 22.01
N GLN A 377 4.97 -41.29 21.28
CA GLN A 377 6.38 -40.85 21.29
C GLN A 377 6.54 -39.46 20.69
N GLY A 378 5.90 -39.20 19.57
CA GLY A 378 5.87 -37.85 18.94
C GLY A 378 5.26 -36.81 19.89
N ALA A 379 4.14 -37.15 20.52
CA ALA A 379 3.49 -36.24 21.49
C ALA A 379 4.39 -35.94 22.71
N LEU A 380 5.09 -36.94 23.25
CA LEU A 380 6.06 -36.77 24.35
C LEU A 380 7.23 -35.89 23.95
N GLN A 381 7.69 -35.97 22.68
CA GLN A 381 8.73 -35.06 22.18
C GLN A 381 8.26 -33.60 22.17
N GLN A 382 7.02 -33.36 21.71
CA GLN A 382 6.45 -31.99 21.72
C GLN A 382 6.25 -31.50 23.16
N TYR A 383 5.83 -32.35 24.09
CA TYR A 383 5.73 -32.02 25.51
C TYR A 383 7.08 -31.53 26.09
N ARG A 384 8.20 -32.23 25.78
CA ARG A 384 9.53 -31.83 26.27
C ARG A 384 9.97 -30.47 25.70
N ILE A 385 9.62 -30.18 24.46
CA ILE A 385 9.90 -28.87 23.86
C ILE A 385 9.08 -27.79 24.55
N LEU A 386 7.77 -28.03 24.71
CA LEU A 386 6.85 -27.11 25.39
C LEU A 386 7.26 -26.80 26.83
N GLN A 387 7.84 -27.76 27.57
CA GLN A 387 8.35 -27.50 28.92
C GLN A 387 9.38 -26.37 28.97
N ARG A 388 10.07 -26.10 27.86
CA ARG A 388 11.11 -25.04 27.72
C ARG A 388 10.52 -23.73 27.24
N ILE A 389 9.51 -23.74 26.39
CA ILE A 389 9.00 -22.54 25.69
C ILE A 389 7.63 -22.09 26.21
N ASP A 390 6.79 -23.01 26.73
CA ASP A 390 5.45 -22.72 27.27
C ASP A 390 4.99 -23.81 28.21
N ASN A 391 5.33 -23.70 29.49
CA ASN A 391 5.03 -24.70 30.49
C ASN A 391 3.50 -24.90 30.73
N ALA A 392 2.69 -23.87 30.45
CA ALA A 392 1.24 -23.99 30.57
C ALA A 392 0.67 -24.93 29.50
N ARG A 393 1.14 -24.78 28.22
CA ARG A 393 0.77 -25.69 27.14
C ARG A 393 1.37 -27.10 27.36
N ALA A 394 2.60 -27.18 27.89
CA ALA A 394 3.20 -28.43 28.27
C ALA A 394 2.31 -29.22 29.25
N THR A 395 1.85 -28.58 30.31
CA THR A 395 0.95 -29.21 31.33
C THR A 395 -0.36 -29.69 30.70
N LYS A 396 -0.94 -28.88 29.77
CA LYS A 396 -2.16 -29.27 29.07
C LYS A 396 -1.96 -30.50 28.17
N LEU A 397 -0.85 -30.54 27.42
CA LEU A 397 -0.53 -31.71 26.60
C LEU A 397 -0.25 -32.95 27.45
N PHE A 398 0.44 -32.79 28.60
CA PHE A 398 0.70 -33.88 29.52
C PHE A 398 -0.58 -34.51 30.06
N ASN A 399 -1.58 -33.71 30.37
CA ASN A 399 -2.88 -34.22 30.85
C ASN A 399 -3.61 -35.06 29.80
N GLN A 400 -3.35 -34.82 28.50
CA GLN A 400 -3.88 -35.66 27.42
C GLN A 400 -3.04 -36.93 27.17
N LEU A 401 -1.81 -36.97 27.70
CA LEU A 401 -0.91 -38.12 27.61
C LEU A 401 -1.21 -39.19 28.67
N LYS A 402 -1.91 -38.84 29.75
CA LYS A 402 -2.34 -39.80 30.80
C LYS A 402 -3.48 -40.67 30.29
#